data_79a2653de63ca262c8c5b1df8b5966d0
#
_entry.id   79a2653de63ca262c8c5b1df8b5966d0
#
_cell.length_a   1.000
_cell.length_b   1.000
_cell.length_c   1.000
_cell.angle_alpha   90.00
_cell.angle_beta   90.00
_cell.angle_gamma   90.00
#
_symmetry.space_group_name_H-M   'P 1'
#
loop_
_entity.id
_entity.type
_entity.pdbx_description
1 polymer ?
#
loop_
_entity_poly.entity_id
_entity_poly.type
_entity_poly.pdbx_seq_one_letter_code
_entity_poly.pdbx_strand_id
1 'polypeptide(L)'
;MPFSIDHSLKQVSFEEALITCNERSFAMGKDLLVLDDVTPNDLEGMPMQLGFLLITLCTEGETAFTLSGQTRRMKKGDLLISLGEQVFLDGSMSDDFHATAILMSRSYAQNCIVGLNYMWPYLLHVMQNPVITLSAEEQLWILDCYGILRRRLYQKPGRYLREAVISLTRAFYFEICNLLDKRVQPDTQVAQNRSYVIFDQFIRLVSQNFKHERLPALTDVRFGFPMSKASRR
;
A
#
# COMPACT_ATOMS: atom_id res chain seq x y z
N MET A 1 -31.25 14.57 24.33
CA MET A 1 -30.87 14.92 22.94
C MET A 1 -29.77 13.97 22.55
N PRO A 2 -29.91 13.09 21.55
CA PRO A 2 -28.83 12.23 21.13
C PRO A 2 -27.84 13.08 20.34
N PHE A 3 -26.60 13.11 20.79
CA PHE A 3 -25.46 13.62 20.02
C PHE A 3 -25.31 12.75 18.79
N SER A 4 -25.70 13.24 17.63
CA SER A 4 -25.33 12.66 16.34
C SER A 4 -23.86 13.03 16.11
N ILE A 5 -22.96 12.12 16.42
CA ILE A 5 -21.58 12.23 15.97
C ILE A 5 -21.64 11.89 14.48
N ASP A 6 -21.48 12.89 13.65
CA ASP A 6 -21.35 12.71 12.20
C ASP A 6 -20.00 12.05 11.92
N HIS A 7 -19.99 10.71 11.89
CA HIS A 7 -18.85 9.89 11.51
C HIS A 7 -18.74 9.83 9.98
N SER A 8 -18.76 10.97 9.31
CA SER A 8 -18.47 10.99 7.87
C SER A 8 -17.02 10.55 7.67
N LEU A 9 -16.86 9.44 6.93
CA LEU A 9 -15.54 8.91 6.55
C LEU A 9 -14.76 9.98 5.77
N LYS A 10 -13.67 10.47 6.34
CA LYS A 10 -12.81 11.46 5.69
C LYS A 10 -12.00 10.76 4.59
N GLN A 11 -12.20 11.14 3.35
CA GLN A 11 -11.31 10.75 2.26
C GLN A 11 -10.10 11.69 2.23
N VAL A 12 -8.90 11.14 2.31
CA VAL A 12 -7.65 11.90 2.24
C VAL A 12 -7.01 11.62 0.89
N SER A 13 -7.04 12.60 0.00
CA SER A 13 -6.38 12.53 -1.30
C SER A 13 -4.86 12.73 -1.16
N PHE A 14 -4.11 12.33 -2.21
CA PHE A 14 -2.67 12.58 -2.24
C PHE A 14 -2.35 14.10 -2.22
N GLU A 15 -3.17 14.92 -2.87
CA GLU A 15 -3.03 16.38 -2.88
C GLU A 15 -3.24 16.99 -1.49
N GLU A 16 -4.21 16.50 -0.73
CA GLU A 16 -4.42 16.94 0.66
C GLU A 16 -3.23 16.56 1.53
N ALA A 17 -2.72 15.33 1.42
CA ALA A 17 -1.51 14.90 2.14
C ALA A 17 -0.30 15.78 1.78
N LEU A 18 -0.13 16.13 0.50
CA LEU A 18 0.94 17.00 0.04
C LEU A 18 0.87 18.40 0.66
N ILE A 19 -0.32 18.96 0.81
CA ILE A 19 -0.54 20.28 1.42
C ILE A 19 -0.28 20.22 2.93
N THR A 20 -0.80 19.19 3.60
CA THR A 20 -0.71 19.06 5.06
C THR A 20 0.73 18.80 5.52
N CYS A 21 1.49 18.01 4.76
CA CYS A 21 2.84 17.56 5.14
C CYS A 21 3.97 18.44 4.52
N ASN A 22 3.66 19.60 3.96
CA ASN A 22 4.60 20.37 3.12
C ASN A 22 5.91 20.76 3.82
N GLU A 23 5.90 21.04 5.12
CA GLU A 23 7.09 21.55 5.83
C GLU A 23 8.16 20.49 6.13
N ARG A 24 7.76 19.19 6.15
CA ARG A 24 8.65 18.06 6.50
C ARG A 24 8.74 17.02 5.39
N SER A 25 8.48 17.46 4.14
CA SER A 25 8.33 16.55 3.04
C SER A 25 9.21 16.87 1.86
N PHE A 26 9.53 15.82 1.10
CA PHE A 26 10.24 15.91 -0.17
C PHE A 26 9.33 15.30 -1.24
N ALA A 27 8.92 16.12 -2.21
CA ALA A 27 7.92 15.72 -3.18
C ALA A 27 8.46 15.66 -4.62
N MET A 28 7.93 14.74 -5.40
CA MET A 28 8.03 14.75 -6.86
C MET A 28 6.64 15.01 -7.44
N GLY A 29 6.30 16.30 -7.56
CA GLY A 29 4.99 16.74 -8.05
C GLY A 29 3.83 16.11 -7.26
N LYS A 30 2.87 15.51 -7.99
CA LYS A 30 1.73 14.79 -7.41
C LYS A 30 1.90 13.28 -7.42
N ASP A 31 3.12 12.78 -7.54
CA ASP A 31 3.42 11.37 -7.73
C ASP A 31 3.94 10.70 -6.45
N LEU A 32 4.92 11.33 -5.81
CA LEU A 32 5.65 10.77 -4.69
C LEU A 32 5.88 11.82 -3.62
N LEU A 33 5.68 11.44 -2.37
CA LEU A 33 5.96 12.24 -1.18
C LEU A 33 6.75 11.38 -0.19
N VAL A 34 7.84 11.94 0.34
CA VAL A 34 8.69 11.30 1.34
C VAL A 34 8.66 12.16 2.59
N LEU A 35 8.29 11.59 3.72
CA LEU A 35 8.15 12.27 5.01
C LEU A 35 9.24 11.80 5.96
N ASP A 36 10.00 12.74 6.51
CA ASP A 36 11.12 12.47 7.41
C ASP A 36 10.66 12.08 8.83
N ASP A 37 9.56 12.67 9.29
CA ASP A 37 9.10 12.51 10.64
C ASP A 37 7.57 12.64 10.69
N VAL A 38 6.90 11.53 10.85
CA VAL A 38 5.45 11.45 11.08
C VAL A 38 5.23 11.32 12.59
N THR A 39 4.45 12.21 13.14
CA THR A 39 4.15 12.30 14.57
C THR A 39 2.63 12.12 14.81
N PRO A 40 2.18 11.93 16.06
CA PRO A 40 0.76 11.83 16.37
C PRO A 40 -0.09 12.98 15.82
N ASN A 41 0.46 14.20 15.79
CA ASN A 41 -0.23 15.39 15.29
C ASN A 41 -0.56 15.33 13.79
N ASP A 42 0.20 14.55 13.02
CA ASP A 42 -0.01 14.42 11.57
C ASP A 42 -1.17 13.46 11.23
N LEU A 43 -1.63 12.69 12.21
CA LEU A 43 -2.60 11.62 12.04
C LEU A 43 -3.94 11.89 12.74
N GLU A 44 -4.20 13.12 13.13
CA GLU A 44 -5.49 13.53 13.67
C GLU A 44 -6.60 13.46 12.61
N GLY A 45 -7.75 12.94 13.00
CA GLY A 45 -8.95 12.94 12.16
C GLY A 45 -9.38 11.59 11.59
N MET A 46 -9.17 10.52 12.34
CA MET A 46 -9.83 9.23 12.05
C MET A 46 -11.34 9.31 12.35
N PRO A 47 -12.21 8.60 11.63
CA PRO A 47 -11.90 7.62 10.57
C PRO A 47 -11.50 8.25 9.22
N MET A 48 -10.52 7.66 8.53
CA MET A 48 -10.04 8.14 7.24
C MET A 48 -9.83 7.02 6.22
N GLN A 49 -10.01 7.35 4.95
CA GLN A 49 -9.66 6.50 3.82
C GLN A 49 -8.55 7.17 3.01
N LEU A 50 -7.43 6.49 2.84
CA LEU A 50 -6.29 7.03 2.09
C LEU A 50 -6.44 6.73 0.61
N GLY A 51 -6.49 7.76 -0.24
CA GLY A 51 -6.52 7.64 -1.70
C GLY A 51 -5.15 7.38 -2.36
N PHE A 52 -4.15 6.93 -1.59
CA PHE A 52 -2.78 6.72 -2.01
C PHE A 52 -2.16 5.51 -1.33
N LEU A 53 -1.08 4.99 -1.89
CA LEU A 53 -0.28 3.93 -1.28
C LEU A 53 0.64 4.55 -0.23
N LEU A 54 0.71 3.92 0.95
CA LEU A 54 1.52 4.35 2.09
C LEU A 54 2.47 3.22 2.52
N ILE A 55 3.75 3.54 2.66
CA ILE A 55 4.76 2.69 3.28
C ILE A 55 5.36 3.47 4.43
N THR A 56 5.23 2.96 5.65
CA THR A 56 5.64 3.66 6.87
C THR A 56 6.47 2.74 7.75
N LEU A 57 7.65 3.18 8.16
CA LEU A 57 8.49 2.52 9.15
C LEU A 57 8.39 3.25 10.49
N CYS A 58 7.94 2.57 11.53
CA CYS A 58 7.95 3.10 12.90
C CYS A 58 9.39 3.12 13.42
N THR A 59 9.87 4.31 13.75
CA THR A 59 11.24 4.53 14.26
C THR A 59 11.29 4.62 15.78
N GLU A 60 10.21 5.10 16.41
CA GLU A 60 10.04 5.16 17.88
C GLU A 60 8.57 4.99 18.27
N GLY A 61 8.34 4.62 19.53
CA GLY A 61 7.00 4.48 20.09
C GLY A 61 6.19 3.33 19.51
N GLU A 62 4.89 3.42 19.66
CA GLU A 62 3.91 2.44 19.15
C GLU A 62 2.58 3.09 18.77
N THR A 63 1.85 2.42 17.91
CA THR A 63 0.48 2.81 17.52
C THR A 63 -0.41 1.58 17.41
N ALA A 64 -1.68 1.74 17.73
CA ALA A 64 -2.73 0.77 17.46
C ALA A 64 -3.83 1.45 16.63
N PHE A 65 -4.31 0.77 15.61
CA PHE A 65 -5.35 1.27 14.71
C PHE A 65 -6.18 0.11 14.16
N THR A 66 -7.38 0.41 13.71
CA THR A 66 -8.22 -0.56 13.00
C THR A 66 -8.10 -0.30 11.51
N LEU A 67 -7.60 -1.28 10.75
CA LEU A 67 -7.44 -1.22 9.30
C LEU A 67 -8.33 -2.27 8.65
N SER A 68 -9.25 -1.82 7.79
CA SER A 68 -10.20 -2.70 7.10
C SER A 68 -10.96 -3.64 8.06
N GLY A 69 -11.37 -3.13 9.22
CA GLY A 69 -12.12 -3.86 10.24
C GLY A 69 -11.29 -4.78 11.15
N GLN A 70 -9.97 -4.78 11.04
CA GLN A 70 -9.08 -5.56 11.90
C GLN A 70 -8.16 -4.65 12.71
N THR A 71 -8.13 -4.84 14.03
CA THR A 71 -7.20 -4.11 14.90
C THR A 71 -5.77 -4.56 14.64
N ARG A 72 -4.89 -3.60 14.40
CA ARG A 72 -3.48 -3.78 14.15
C ARG A 72 -2.68 -2.98 15.17
N ARG A 73 -1.50 -3.47 15.48
CA ARG A 73 -0.52 -2.76 16.31
C ARG A 73 0.77 -2.64 15.52
N MET A 74 1.43 -1.51 15.68
CA MET A 74 2.71 -1.22 15.07
C MET A 74 3.60 -0.59 16.13
N LYS A 75 4.82 -1.05 16.27
CA LYS A 75 5.82 -0.58 17.22
C LYS A 75 7.14 -0.31 16.52
N LYS A 76 8.09 0.24 17.24
CA LYS A 76 9.45 0.46 16.72
C LYS A 76 9.99 -0.75 15.95
N GLY A 77 10.40 -0.53 14.71
CA GLY A 77 10.92 -1.54 13.81
C GLY A 77 9.87 -2.25 12.95
N ASP A 78 8.60 -1.91 13.10
CA ASP A 78 7.55 -2.44 12.25
C ASP A 78 7.36 -1.56 11.00
N LEU A 79 7.13 -2.22 9.87
CA LEU A 79 6.80 -1.61 8.58
C LEU A 79 5.32 -1.80 8.29
N LEU A 80 4.60 -0.70 8.07
CA LEU A 80 3.23 -0.71 7.57
C LEU A 80 3.24 -0.48 6.06
N ILE A 81 2.51 -1.31 5.33
CA ILE A 81 2.25 -1.12 3.90
C ILE A 81 0.74 -1.09 3.69
N SER A 82 0.20 0.07 3.30
CA SER A 82 -1.19 0.25 2.90
C SER A 82 -1.27 0.48 1.39
N LEU A 83 -2.07 -0.32 0.71
CA LEU A 83 -2.20 -0.29 -0.76
C LEU A 83 -3.15 0.80 -1.28
N GLY A 84 -3.64 1.65 -0.39
CA GLY A 84 -4.65 2.66 -0.70
C GLY A 84 -6.08 2.12 -0.63
N GLU A 85 -7.05 3.04 -0.62
CA GLU A 85 -8.49 2.75 -0.48
C GLU A 85 -8.86 2.00 0.82
N GLN A 86 -7.91 1.71 1.68
CA GLN A 86 -8.14 1.07 2.97
C GLN A 86 -8.63 2.11 3.98
N VAL A 87 -9.58 1.69 4.80
CA VAL A 87 -10.18 2.54 5.82
C VAL A 87 -9.45 2.35 7.14
N PHE A 88 -8.88 3.43 7.65
CA PHE A 88 -8.34 3.53 8.99
C PHE A 88 -9.44 4.05 9.90
N LEU A 89 -9.82 3.23 10.86
CA LEU A 89 -10.72 3.61 11.95
C LEU A 89 -9.86 3.84 13.18
N ASP A 90 -10.47 4.27 14.25
CA ASP A 90 -9.90 4.46 15.57
C ASP A 90 -8.38 4.23 15.69
N GLY A 91 -7.68 5.06 16.37
CA GLY A 91 -6.25 4.90 16.58
C GLY A 91 -5.83 5.46 17.92
N SER A 92 -4.85 4.81 18.52
CA SER A 92 -4.11 5.35 19.66
C SER A 92 -2.63 5.31 19.34
N MET A 93 -1.92 6.37 19.67
CA MET A 93 -0.48 6.48 19.48
C MET A 93 0.14 6.86 20.82
N SER A 94 1.34 6.36 21.07
CA SER A 94 2.17 6.84 22.17
C SER A 94 2.68 8.25 21.86
N ASP A 95 2.92 9.03 22.91
CA ASP A 95 3.41 10.42 22.77
C ASP A 95 4.78 10.50 22.07
N ASP A 96 5.57 9.43 22.18
CA ASP A 96 6.88 9.25 21.56
C ASP A 96 6.82 8.56 20.19
N PHE A 97 5.64 8.47 19.56
CA PHE A 97 5.52 7.86 18.24
C PHE A 97 6.20 8.72 17.15
N HIS A 98 7.15 8.11 16.47
CA HIS A 98 7.82 8.66 15.31
C HIS A 98 7.91 7.63 14.17
N ALA A 99 7.73 8.08 12.94
CA ALA A 99 7.85 7.22 11.78
C ALA A 99 8.39 7.97 10.57
N THR A 100 9.02 7.26 9.66
CA THR A 100 9.30 7.76 8.31
C THR A 100 8.28 7.18 7.34
N ALA A 101 7.87 7.95 6.33
CA ALA A 101 6.85 7.47 5.40
C ALA A 101 7.15 7.83 3.94
N ILE A 102 6.71 6.94 3.05
CA ILE A 102 6.68 7.16 1.60
C ILE A 102 5.22 7.03 1.17
N LEU A 103 4.69 8.11 0.59
CA LEU A 103 3.36 8.16 0.00
C LEU A 103 3.48 8.17 -1.52
N MET A 104 2.67 7.38 -2.18
CA MET A 104 2.67 7.30 -3.65
C MET A 104 1.26 7.44 -4.18
N SER A 105 1.08 8.33 -5.17
CA SER A 105 -0.20 8.38 -5.90
C SER A 105 -0.47 7.04 -6.56
N ARG A 106 -1.73 6.68 -6.72
CA ARG A 106 -2.14 5.41 -7.33
C ARG A 106 -1.54 5.23 -8.73
N SER A 107 -1.61 6.27 -9.56
CA SER A 107 -1.07 6.25 -10.92
C SER A 107 0.44 6.06 -10.95
N TYR A 108 1.15 6.70 -10.04
CA TYR A 108 2.60 6.54 -9.93
C TYR A 108 2.98 5.13 -9.47
N ALA A 109 2.35 4.63 -8.42
CA ALA A 109 2.58 3.28 -7.92
C ALA A 109 2.32 2.23 -9.01
N GLN A 110 1.20 2.34 -9.74
CA GLN A 110 0.90 1.46 -10.87
C GLN A 110 1.97 1.51 -11.97
N ASN A 111 2.47 2.70 -12.32
CA ASN A 111 3.53 2.85 -13.32
C ASN A 111 4.85 2.20 -12.88
N CYS A 112 5.15 2.24 -11.58
CA CYS A 112 6.34 1.57 -11.03
C CYS A 112 6.27 0.05 -11.12
N ILE A 113 5.07 -0.56 -11.01
CA ILE A 113 4.88 -2.02 -11.01
C ILE A 113 4.47 -2.60 -12.38
N VAL A 114 4.36 -1.78 -13.43
CA VAL A 114 4.04 -2.28 -14.78
C VAL A 114 5.00 -3.38 -15.20
N GLY A 115 4.45 -4.52 -15.61
CA GLY A 115 5.20 -5.70 -16.04
C GLY A 115 5.70 -6.59 -14.90
N LEU A 116 5.36 -6.29 -13.65
CA LEU A 116 5.77 -7.06 -12.47
C LEU A 116 4.66 -8.00 -11.98
N ASN A 117 4.11 -8.83 -12.88
CA ASN A 117 2.99 -9.74 -12.56
C ASN A 117 3.28 -10.73 -11.43
N TYR A 118 4.55 -11.04 -11.18
CA TYR A 118 5.01 -11.91 -10.09
C TYR A 118 4.88 -11.27 -8.70
N MET A 119 4.54 -9.97 -8.60
CA MET A 119 4.34 -9.31 -7.32
C MET A 119 2.98 -9.61 -6.68
N TRP A 120 2.03 -10.20 -7.39
CA TRP A 120 0.68 -10.45 -6.88
C TRP A 120 0.63 -11.24 -5.56
N PRO A 121 1.42 -12.31 -5.36
CA PRO A 121 1.43 -13.03 -4.09
C PRO A 121 1.79 -12.13 -2.90
N TYR A 122 2.75 -11.24 -3.10
CA TYR A 122 3.20 -10.29 -2.07
C TYR A 122 2.13 -9.22 -1.77
N LEU A 123 1.46 -8.71 -2.80
CA LEU A 123 0.35 -7.76 -2.63
C LEU A 123 -0.81 -8.39 -1.85
N LEU A 124 -1.18 -9.63 -2.15
CA LEU A 124 -2.20 -10.37 -1.40
C LEU A 124 -1.78 -10.60 0.05
N HIS A 125 -0.53 -10.95 0.29
CA HIS A 125 0.01 -11.10 1.63
C HIS A 125 -0.08 -9.79 2.43
N VAL A 126 0.34 -8.68 1.84
CA VAL A 126 0.28 -7.35 2.45
C VAL A 126 -1.15 -6.91 2.74
N MET A 127 -2.12 -7.22 1.86
CA MET A 127 -3.53 -6.94 2.13
C MET A 127 -4.05 -7.62 3.40
N GLN A 128 -3.56 -8.82 3.69
CA GLN A 128 -3.93 -9.59 4.87
C GLN A 128 -3.06 -9.24 6.09
N ASN A 129 -1.78 -8.97 5.87
CA ASN A 129 -0.77 -8.69 6.88
C ASN A 129 -0.05 -7.37 6.58
N PRO A 130 -0.71 -6.22 6.77
CA PRO A 130 -0.17 -4.92 6.38
C PRO A 130 0.98 -4.45 7.29
N VAL A 131 1.10 -4.98 8.51
CA VAL A 131 2.17 -4.67 9.46
C VAL A 131 3.16 -5.82 9.49
N ILE A 132 4.43 -5.53 9.25
CA ILE A 132 5.51 -6.49 9.11
C ILE A 132 6.61 -6.12 10.10
N THR A 133 6.91 -7.00 11.04
CA THR A 133 8.05 -6.81 11.97
C THR A 133 9.36 -7.09 11.22
N LEU A 134 10.27 -6.12 11.25
CA LEU A 134 11.56 -6.19 10.58
C LEU A 134 12.69 -6.55 11.56
N SER A 135 13.66 -7.32 11.10
CA SER A 135 14.94 -7.46 11.80
C SER A 135 15.72 -6.14 11.76
N ALA A 136 16.72 -5.98 12.63
CA ALA A 136 17.57 -4.79 12.63
C ALA A 136 18.26 -4.55 11.26
N GLU A 137 18.69 -5.60 10.58
CA GLU A 137 19.28 -5.53 9.25
C GLU A 137 18.26 -5.06 8.21
N GLU A 138 17.05 -5.61 8.22
CA GLU A 138 15.96 -5.22 7.32
C GLU A 138 15.52 -3.77 7.53
N GLN A 139 15.50 -3.29 8.79
CA GLN A 139 15.23 -1.89 9.10
C GLN A 139 16.26 -0.96 8.46
N LEU A 140 17.55 -1.28 8.56
CA LEU A 140 18.63 -0.52 7.93
C LEU A 140 18.45 -0.45 6.42
N TRP A 141 18.12 -1.57 5.78
CA TRP A 141 17.87 -1.62 4.33
C TRP A 141 16.71 -0.72 3.89
N ILE A 142 15.60 -0.75 4.64
CA ILE A 142 14.45 0.12 4.36
C ILE A 142 14.83 1.59 4.54
N LEU A 143 15.58 1.93 5.61
CA LEU A 143 16.06 3.28 5.86
C LEU A 143 17.05 3.76 4.79
N ASP A 144 17.92 2.89 4.29
CA ASP A 144 18.85 3.23 3.20
C ASP A 144 18.09 3.54 1.90
N CYS A 145 17.12 2.73 1.53
CA CYS A 145 16.27 2.98 0.37
C CYS A 145 15.49 4.30 0.51
N TYR A 146 14.90 4.53 1.69
CA TYR A 146 14.25 5.77 2.04
C TYR A 146 15.22 6.96 1.90
N GLY A 147 16.41 6.88 2.49
CA GLY A 147 17.43 7.92 2.46
C GLY A 147 17.92 8.23 1.04
N ILE A 148 17.99 7.23 0.16
CA ILE A 148 18.34 7.44 -1.26
C ILE A 148 17.25 8.23 -1.98
N LEU A 149 15.99 7.85 -1.82
CA LEU A 149 14.84 8.57 -2.42
C LEU A 149 14.79 10.02 -1.91
N ARG A 150 14.87 10.20 -0.58
CA ARG A 150 14.89 11.50 0.07
C ARG A 150 15.98 12.40 -0.48
N ARG A 151 17.23 11.93 -0.51
CA ARG A 151 18.37 12.70 -1.04
C ARG A 151 18.18 13.09 -2.50
N ARG A 152 17.59 12.18 -3.28
CA ARG A 152 17.35 12.46 -4.70
C ARG A 152 16.28 13.52 -4.90
N LEU A 153 15.25 13.56 -4.08
CA LEU A 153 14.18 14.57 -4.13
C LEU A 153 14.64 15.92 -3.58
N TYR A 154 15.57 15.93 -2.61
CA TYR A 154 16.15 17.16 -2.06
C TYR A 154 17.05 17.91 -3.05
N GLN A 155 17.72 17.20 -3.96
CA GLN A 155 18.61 17.80 -4.93
C GLN A 155 17.85 18.58 -6.01
N LYS A 156 18.52 19.57 -6.62
CA LYS A 156 17.94 20.31 -7.74
C LYS A 156 17.47 19.35 -8.84
N PRO A 157 16.27 19.57 -9.40
CA PRO A 157 15.74 18.73 -10.46
C PRO A 157 16.68 18.73 -11.68
N GLY A 158 17.12 17.52 -12.05
CA GLY A 158 17.83 17.30 -13.31
C GLY A 158 16.85 16.81 -14.38
N ARG A 159 17.31 16.83 -15.65
CA ARG A 159 16.50 16.39 -16.82
C ARG A 159 15.87 15.01 -16.63
N TYR A 160 16.53 14.08 -15.95
CA TYR A 160 16.12 12.69 -15.78
C TYR A 160 15.71 12.37 -14.34
N LEU A 161 15.26 13.39 -13.57
CA LEU A 161 14.86 13.19 -12.18
C LEU A 161 13.75 12.15 -12.07
N ARG A 162 12.71 12.28 -12.90
CA ARG A 162 11.53 11.39 -12.86
C ARG A 162 11.93 9.94 -13.12
N GLU A 163 12.70 9.68 -14.16
CA GLU A 163 13.16 8.35 -14.54
C GLU A 163 14.05 7.72 -13.47
N ALA A 164 14.93 8.53 -12.89
CA ALA A 164 15.79 8.07 -11.79
C ALA A 164 14.98 7.70 -10.56
N VAL A 165 13.99 8.51 -10.17
CA VAL A 165 13.13 8.25 -9.01
C VAL A 165 12.23 7.04 -9.26
N ILE A 166 11.66 6.86 -10.46
CA ILE A 166 10.91 5.65 -10.83
C ILE A 166 11.79 4.40 -10.68
N SER A 167 13.04 4.45 -11.16
CA SER A 167 13.97 3.32 -11.08
C SER A 167 14.34 2.98 -9.63
N LEU A 168 14.56 3.99 -8.79
CA LEU A 168 14.80 3.82 -7.35
C LEU A 168 13.57 3.23 -6.64
N THR A 169 12.38 3.72 -6.95
CA THR A 169 11.12 3.18 -6.39
C THR A 169 10.91 1.72 -6.82
N ARG A 170 11.24 1.37 -8.06
CA ARG A 170 11.19 -0.04 -8.52
C ARG A 170 12.18 -0.92 -7.77
N ALA A 171 13.42 -0.44 -7.58
CA ALA A 171 14.41 -1.15 -6.75
C ALA A 171 13.88 -1.37 -5.33
N PHE A 172 13.29 -0.34 -4.72
CA PHE A 172 12.68 -0.43 -3.40
C PHE A 172 11.54 -1.46 -3.35
N TYR A 173 10.70 -1.53 -4.37
CA TYR A 173 9.67 -2.59 -4.45
C TYR A 173 10.28 -3.99 -4.51
N PHE A 174 11.39 -4.19 -5.22
CA PHE A 174 12.08 -5.49 -5.22
C PHE A 174 12.64 -5.85 -3.85
N GLU A 175 13.17 -4.86 -3.12
CA GLU A 175 13.64 -5.12 -1.75
C GLU A 175 12.49 -5.50 -0.81
N ILE A 176 11.33 -4.84 -0.93
CA ILE A 176 10.12 -5.26 -0.21
C ILE A 176 9.71 -6.68 -0.61
N CYS A 177 9.78 -7.04 -1.90
CA CYS A 177 9.48 -8.41 -2.33
C CYS A 177 10.47 -9.42 -1.74
N ASN A 178 11.78 -9.13 -1.73
CA ASN A 178 12.80 -9.98 -1.11
C ASN A 178 12.54 -10.18 0.40
N LEU A 179 12.12 -9.11 1.07
CA LEU A 179 11.75 -9.13 2.48
C LEU A 179 10.50 -9.99 2.72
N LEU A 180 9.50 -9.89 1.86
CA LEU A 180 8.26 -10.66 1.94
C LEU A 180 8.47 -12.13 1.55
N ASP A 181 9.36 -12.42 0.61
CA ASP A 181 9.62 -13.79 0.14
C ASP A 181 10.05 -14.72 1.28
N LYS A 182 10.79 -14.20 2.24
CA LYS A 182 11.18 -14.93 3.47
C LYS A 182 10.00 -15.25 4.39
N ARG A 183 8.89 -14.52 4.26
CA ARG A 183 7.69 -14.58 5.14
C ARG A 183 6.50 -15.23 4.47
N VAL A 184 6.36 -15.01 3.17
CA VAL A 184 5.42 -15.73 2.32
C VAL A 184 6.03 -17.12 2.12
N GLN A 185 5.81 -18.03 3.07
CA GLN A 185 6.08 -19.42 2.78
C GLN A 185 5.29 -19.77 1.51
N PRO A 186 5.91 -20.38 0.50
CA PRO A 186 5.15 -21.02 -0.54
C PRO A 186 4.36 -22.13 0.17
N ASP A 187 3.19 -21.76 0.68
CA ASP A 187 2.24 -22.75 1.09
C ASP A 187 2.01 -23.58 -0.17
N THR A 188 2.56 -24.77 -0.19
CA THR A 188 2.35 -25.73 -1.28
C THR A 188 0.86 -25.96 -1.48
N GLN A 189 0.04 -25.61 -0.47
CA GLN A 189 -1.40 -25.50 -0.54
C GLN A 189 -1.90 -24.23 -1.25
N VAL A 190 -1.17 -23.11 -1.23
CA VAL A 190 -1.60 -21.87 -1.93
C VAL A 190 -1.42 -22.04 -3.45
N ALA A 191 -0.35 -22.66 -3.90
CA ALA A 191 -0.19 -23.00 -5.32
C ALA A 191 -1.21 -24.05 -5.80
N GLN A 192 -1.72 -24.90 -4.89
CA GLN A 192 -2.79 -25.88 -5.14
C GLN A 192 -4.18 -25.34 -4.78
N ASN A 193 -4.29 -24.21 -4.12
CA ASN A 193 -5.58 -23.63 -3.77
C ASN A 193 -6.26 -23.13 -5.05
N ARG A 194 -7.33 -23.81 -5.42
CA ARG A 194 -8.16 -23.48 -6.60
C ARG A 194 -8.54 -21.99 -6.66
N SER A 195 -8.75 -21.37 -5.51
CA SER A 195 -9.07 -19.94 -5.41
C SER A 195 -7.91 -19.05 -5.86
N TYR A 196 -6.67 -19.41 -5.56
CA TYR A 196 -5.47 -18.68 -6.00
C TYR A 196 -5.27 -18.80 -7.51
N VAL A 197 -5.39 -20.01 -8.06
CA VAL A 197 -5.31 -20.26 -9.52
C VAL A 197 -6.39 -19.49 -10.26
N ILE A 198 -7.63 -19.49 -9.75
CA ILE A 198 -8.75 -18.75 -10.32
C ILE A 198 -8.49 -17.24 -10.24
N PHE A 199 -8.00 -16.75 -9.11
CA PHE A 199 -7.69 -15.33 -8.94
C PHE A 199 -6.55 -14.87 -9.86
N ASP A 200 -5.46 -15.63 -9.96
CA ASP A 200 -4.35 -15.33 -10.89
C ASP A 200 -4.84 -15.33 -12.34
N GLN A 201 -5.63 -16.31 -12.74
CA GLN A 201 -6.25 -16.35 -14.07
C GLN A 201 -7.18 -15.16 -14.31
N PHE A 202 -8.00 -14.80 -13.31
CA PHE A 202 -8.87 -13.63 -13.37
C PHE A 202 -8.07 -12.35 -13.57
N ILE A 203 -7.04 -12.11 -12.77
CA ILE A 203 -6.18 -10.93 -12.88
C ILE A 203 -5.49 -10.88 -14.24
N ARG A 204 -4.95 -11.99 -14.75
CA ARG A 204 -4.35 -12.07 -16.09
C ARG A 204 -5.36 -11.73 -17.18
N LEU A 205 -6.55 -12.30 -17.11
CA LEU A 205 -7.62 -12.02 -18.08
C LEU A 205 -8.08 -10.56 -18.04
N VAL A 206 -8.26 -10.01 -16.84
CA VAL A 206 -8.59 -8.58 -16.68
C VAL A 206 -7.48 -7.71 -17.25
N SER A 207 -6.21 -7.98 -16.91
CA SER A 207 -5.08 -7.18 -17.39
C SER A 207 -4.91 -7.23 -18.90
N GLN A 208 -5.22 -8.36 -19.54
CA GLN A 208 -5.12 -8.54 -20.98
C GLN A 208 -6.31 -7.93 -21.75
N ASN A 209 -7.51 -7.96 -21.16
CA ASN A 209 -8.74 -7.62 -21.89
C ASN A 209 -9.37 -6.29 -21.44
N PHE A 210 -8.90 -5.69 -20.32
CA PHE A 210 -9.49 -4.48 -19.74
C PHE A 210 -9.56 -3.29 -20.71
N LYS A 211 -8.65 -3.21 -21.68
CA LYS A 211 -8.63 -2.13 -22.68
C LYS A 211 -9.60 -2.36 -23.85
N HIS A 212 -10.05 -3.58 -24.07
CA HIS A 212 -10.81 -3.94 -25.27
C HIS A 212 -12.27 -4.33 -25.02
N GLU A 213 -12.64 -4.76 -23.81
CA GLU A 213 -13.97 -5.31 -23.56
C GLU A 213 -14.55 -4.81 -22.24
N ARG A 214 -15.61 -4.00 -22.34
CA ARG A 214 -16.33 -3.43 -21.19
C ARG A 214 -17.54 -4.25 -20.73
N LEU A 215 -17.71 -5.49 -21.16
CA LEU A 215 -18.92 -6.27 -20.88
C LEU A 215 -18.69 -7.39 -19.87
N PRO A 216 -19.52 -7.48 -18.81
CA PRO A 216 -19.44 -8.54 -17.77
C PRO A 216 -19.67 -9.97 -18.31
N ALA A 217 -20.31 -10.11 -19.48
CA ALA A 217 -20.70 -11.41 -20.03
C ALA A 217 -19.54 -12.32 -20.47
N LEU A 218 -18.33 -11.76 -20.66
CA LEU A 218 -17.18 -12.56 -21.15
C LEU A 218 -16.40 -13.27 -20.05
N THR A 219 -16.50 -12.83 -18.80
CA THR A 219 -15.88 -13.49 -17.66
C THR A 219 -16.57 -14.82 -17.34
N ASP A 220 -17.87 -14.92 -17.53
CA ASP A 220 -18.64 -16.15 -17.20
C ASP A 220 -18.34 -17.34 -18.13
N VAL A 221 -17.99 -17.06 -19.40
CA VAL A 221 -17.76 -18.12 -20.39
C VAL A 221 -16.39 -18.78 -20.25
N ARG A 222 -15.39 -18.04 -19.76
CA ARG A 222 -13.98 -18.51 -19.69
C ARG A 222 -13.61 -19.21 -18.38
N PHE A 223 -14.40 -19.02 -17.31
CA PHE A 223 -14.13 -19.64 -16.01
C PHE A 223 -14.80 -21.00 -15.81
N GLY A 224 -15.62 -21.49 -16.74
CA GLY A 224 -16.22 -22.82 -16.69
C GLY A 224 -17.08 -23.07 -15.44
N PHE A 225 -17.73 -22.05 -14.88
CA PHE A 225 -18.69 -22.24 -13.82
C PHE A 225 -19.96 -22.83 -14.39
N PRO A 226 -20.39 -24.03 -13.96
CA PRO A 226 -21.70 -24.55 -14.34
C PRO A 226 -22.76 -23.63 -13.74
N MET A 227 -23.50 -22.93 -14.58
CA MET A 227 -24.70 -22.22 -14.16
C MET A 227 -25.61 -23.21 -13.44
N SER A 228 -25.82 -23.04 -12.14
CA SER A 228 -26.88 -23.73 -11.44
C SER A 228 -28.19 -23.30 -12.09
N LYS A 229 -28.87 -24.23 -12.74
CA LYS A 229 -30.24 -24.05 -13.21
C LYS A 229 -31.10 -23.67 -12.01
N ALA A 230 -31.31 -22.37 -11.79
CA ALA A 230 -32.38 -21.94 -10.90
C ALA A 230 -33.70 -22.44 -11.49
N SER A 231 -34.26 -23.43 -10.82
CA SER A 231 -35.56 -24.02 -11.10
C SER A 231 -36.62 -22.91 -11.08
N ARG A 232 -37.16 -22.59 -12.25
CA ARG A 232 -38.46 -21.91 -12.31
C ARG A 232 -39.53 -22.91 -11.86
N ARG A 233 -40.12 -22.64 -10.76
CA ARG A 233 -41.50 -23.03 -10.43
C ARG A 233 -42.19 -21.82 -9.82
#